data_06678280f9c017455d4b63d9cc48859d
#
_entry.id   06678280f9c017455d4b63d9cc48859d
#
_cell.length_a   1.000
_cell.length_b   1.000
_cell.length_c   1.000
_cell.angle_alpha   90.00
_cell.angle_beta   90.00
_cell.angle_gamma   90.00
#
_symmetry.space_group_name_H-M   'P 1'
#
loop_
_entity.id
_entity.type
_entity.pdbx_description
1 polymer ?
#
loop_
_entity_poly.entity_id
_entity_poly.type
_entity_poly.pdbx_seq_one_letter_code
_entity_poly.pdbx_strand_id
1 'polypeptide(L)'
;MKTSLYTVTIPPFIKALTNLSNCLDKAVAHAEAKKFDPQTLLQSRLAPDQFPLVRQIQLASDAAKSFAARLNGQEVPSIADTEATVEELKGRIAKTIEILNMVKPEDVDGKEDVANIKLPYLPGMLTGFEYAIGLTIPNFYFHIVTAYAILRHNGVDIGKTDYIGSLDIIV
;
A
#
# COMPACT_ATOMS: atom_id res chain seq x y z
N MET A 1 -24.84 3.83 -2.45
CA MET A 1 -23.52 4.09 -3.06
C MET A 1 -23.38 3.13 -4.24
N LYS A 2 -22.96 3.59 -5.42
CA LYS A 2 -22.75 2.71 -6.58
C LYS A 2 -21.32 2.17 -6.50
N THR A 3 -21.13 0.87 -6.64
CA THR A 3 -19.81 0.26 -6.70
C THR A 3 -19.13 0.66 -8.01
N SER A 4 -17.89 1.17 -7.94
CA SER A 4 -17.08 1.55 -9.09
C SER A 4 -15.62 1.23 -8.83
N LEU A 5 -14.75 1.28 -9.85
CA LEU A 5 -13.32 1.05 -9.66
C LEU A 5 -12.72 2.03 -8.65
N TYR A 6 -13.13 3.31 -8.69
CA TYR A 6 -12.68 4.29 -7.71
C TYR A 6 -13.03 3.86 -6.28
N THR A 7 -14.30 3.50 -6.04
CA THR A 7 -14.77 3.17 -4.68
C THR A 7 -14.15 1.91 -4.10
N VAL A 8 -13.68 0.96 -4.93
CA VAL A 8 -13.04 -0.28 -4.47
C VAL A 8 -11.50 -0.21 -4.47
N THR A 9 -10.91 0.92 -4.90
CA THR A 9 -9.45 1.10 -4.97
C THR A 9 -8.97 2.28 -4.13
N ILE A 10 -9.24 3.51 -4.51
CA ILE A 10 -8.60 4.69 -3.94
C ILE A 10 -8.88 4.86 -2.44
N PRO A 11 -10.15 4.93 -1.97
CA PRO A 11 -10.42 5.05 -0.53
C PRO A 11 -9.93 3.84 0.28
N PRO A 12 -10.10 2.57 -0.16
CA PRO A 12 -9.52 1.42 0.53
C PRO A 12 -7.98 1.45 0.60
N PHE A 13 -7.28 1.90 -0.45
CA PHE A 13 -5.81 2.03 -0.41
C PHE A 13 -5.36 3.08 0.60
N ILE A 14 -6.01 4.24 0.62
CA ILE A 14 -5.73 5.30 1.61
C ILE A 14 -5.92 4.75 3.03
N LYS A 15 -7.05 4.07 3.29
CA LYS A 15 -7.34 3.48 4.58
C LYS A 15 -6.29 2.46 5.00
N ALA A 16 -5.92 1.53 4.12
CA ALA A 16 -4.93 0.50 4.42
C ALA A 16 -3.53 1.08 4.69
N LEU A 17 -3.11 2.10 3.93
CA LEU A 17 -1.86 2.83 4.15
C LEU A 17 -1.87 3.58 5.48
N THR A 18 -2.97 4.24 5.84
CA THR A 18 -3.14 4.91 7.13
C THR A 18 -3.03 3.91 8.28
N ASN A 19 -3.70 2.76 8.18
CA ASN A 19 -3.61 1.71 9.20
C ASN A 19 -2.19 1.14 9.32
N LEU A 20 -1.49 0.96 8.19
CA LEU A 20 -0.10 0.52 8.20
C LEU A 20 0.81 1.55 8.89
N SER A 21 0.61 2.85 8.66
CA SER A 21 1.32 3.91 9.36
C SER A 21 1.10 3.84 10.89
N ASN A 22 -0.15 3.61 11.32
CA ASN A 22 -0.46 3.41 12.75
C ASN A 22 0.21 2.15 13.32
N CYS A 23 0.34 1.07 12.52
CA CYS A 23 1.10 -0.12 12.93
C CYS A 23 2.60 0.18 13.10
N LEU A 24 3.18 1.08 12.29
CA LEU A 24 4.55 1.53 12.45
C LEU A 24 4.74 2.35 13.73
N ASP A 25 3.76 3.18 14.14
CA ASP A 25 3.81 3.88 15.43
C ASP A 25 3.85 2.88 16.60
N LYS A 26 3.04 1.83 16.54
CA LYS A 26 3.09 0.74 17.53
C LYS A 26 4.41 -0.02 17.50
N ALA A 27 5.04 -0.16 16.33
CA ALA A 27 6.35 -0.79 16.21
C ALA A 27 7.45 0.04 16.88
N VAL A 28 7.42 1.37 16.75
CA VAL A 28 8.33 2.28 17.47
C VAL A 28 8.13 2.15 18.98
N ALA A 29 6.89 2.25 19.46
CA ALA A 29 6.58 2.11 20.89
C ALA A 29 7.01 0.74 21.45
N HIS A 30 6.84 -0.34 20.67
CA HIS A 30 7.32 -1.68 21.04
C HIS A 30 8.85 -1.72 21.17
N ALA A 31 9.57 -1.14 20.20
CA ALA A 31 11.03 -1.10 20.22
C ALA A 31 11.57 -0.31 21.43
N GLU A 32 10.95 0.84 21.73
CA GLU A 32 11.27 1.65 22.92
C GLU A 32 11.06 0.85 24.23
N ALA A 33 9.90 0.20 24.38
CA ALA A 33 9.59 -0.61 25.55
C ALA A 33 10.55 -1.78 25.74
N LYS A 34 11.03 -2.36 24.63
CA LYS A 34 12.00 -3.48 24.61
C LYS A 34 13.46 -3.02 24.58
N LYS A 35 13.71 -1.70 24.47
CA LYS A 35 15.05 -1.09 24.46
C LYS A 35 15.93 -1.55 23.29
N PHE A 36 15.37 -1.62 22.08
CA PHE A 36 16.14 -1.84 20.85
C PHE A 36 15.83 -0.74 19.81
N ASP A 37 16.72 -0.58 18.82
CA ASP A 37 16.54 0.39 17.74
C ASP A 37 15.42 -0.07 16.79
N PRO A 38 14.31 0.70 16.64
CA PRO A 38 13.21 0.36 15.74
C PRO A 38 13.64 0.18 14.28
N GLN A 39 14.77 0.78 13.85
CA GLN A 39 15.27 0.62 12.49
C GLN A 39 15.67 -0.82 12.16
N THR A 40 15.97 -1.64 13.16
CA THR A 40 16.28 -3.06 12.97
C THR A 40 15.10 -3.83 12.37
N LEU A 41 13.86 -3.38 12.60
CA LEU A 41 12.66 -3.98 12.02
C LEU A 41 12.59 -3.84 10.49
N LEU A 42 13.22 -2.80 9.92
CA LEU A 42 13.17 -2.52 8.48
C LEU A 42 13.74 -3.67 7.64
N GLN A 43 14.73 -4.38 8.17
CA GLN A 43 15.38 -5.51 7.48
C GLN A 43 14.75 -6.86 7.83
N SER A 44 13.77 -6.89 8.73
CA SER A 44 13.06 -8.11 9.10
C SER A 44 12.21 -8.63 7.93
N ARG A 45 12.17 -9.97 7.79
CA ARG A 45 11.45 -10.69 6.74
C ARG A 45 10.87 -11.99 7.26
N LEU A 46 9.84 -12.54 6.62
CA LEU A 46 9.23 -13.82 7.03
C LEU A 46 9.99 -15.03 6.49
N ALA A 47 10.64 -14.90 5.33
CA ALA A 47 11.43 -15.95 4.71
C ALA A 47 12.76 -15.37 4.18
N PRO A 48 13.85 -16.15 4.09
CA PRO A 48 15.17 -15.68 3.68
C PRO A 48 15.18 -15.03 2.28
N ASP A 49 14.34 -15.51 1.38
CA ASP A 49 14.20 -15.06 -0.02
C ASP A 49 13.07 -14.03 -0.23
N GLN A 50 12.32 -13.68 0.83
CA GLN A 50 11.26 -12.68 0.77
C GLN A 50 11.83 -11.27 0.99
N PHE A 51 11.24 -10.26 0.36
CA PHE A 51 11.58 -8.86 0.59
C PHE A 51 11.37 -8.44 2.05
N PRO A 52 12.27 -7.62 2.63
CA PRO A 52 12.16 -7.13 4.00
C PRO A 52 11.03 -6.07 4.14
N LEU A 53 10.70 -5.71 5.39
CA LEU A 53 9.65 -4.76 5.75
C LEU A 53 9.72 -3.46 4.92
N VAL A 54 10.90 -2.85 4.84
CA VAL A 54 11.11 -1.61 4.07
C VAL A 54 10.61 -1.78 2.63
N ARG A 55 10.97 -2.88 1.99
CA ARG A 55 10.60 -3.14 0.59
C ARG A 55 9.11 -3.45 0.42
N GLN A 56 8.48 -4.09 1.39
CA GLN A 56 7.04 -4.33 1.37
C GLN A 56 6.27 -3.00 1.35
N ILE A 57 6.68 -2.03 2.17
CA ILE A 57 6.03 -0.72 2.26
C ILE A 57 6.26 0.10 0.98
N GLN A 58 7.48 0.06 0.42
CA GLN A 58 7.80 0.69 -0.86
C GLN A 58 6.91 0.15 -1.98
N LEU A 59 6.80 -1.18 -2.10
CA LEU A 59 6.00 -1.83 -3.15
C LEU A 59 4.49 -1.63 -2.98
N ALA A 60 3.98 -1.57 -1.75
CA ALA A 60 2.59 -1.18 -1.49
C ALA A 60 2.32 0.26 -1.97
N SER A 61 3.21 1.20 -1.62
CA SER A 61 3.13 2.60 -2.08
C SER A 61 3.17 2.69 -3.60
N ASP A 62 4.08 1.95 -4.24
CA ASP A 62 4.23 1.95 -5.70
C ASP A 62 2.99 1.38 -6.40
N ALA A 63 2.42 0.30 -5.89
CA ALA A 63 1.18 -0.28 -6.43
C ALA A 63 0.04 0.74 -6.38
N ALA A 64 -0.15 1.40 -5.23
CA ALA A 64 -1.24 2.36 -5.02
C ALA A 64 -1.08 3.62 -5.89
N LYS A 65 0.09 4.30 -5.84
CA LYS A 65 0.29 5.55 -6.60
C LYS A 65 0.33 5.37 -8.10
N SER A 66 0.71 4.17 -8.57
CA SER A 66 0.78 3.88 -10.01
C SER A 66 -0.59 3.63 -10.64
N PHE A 67 -1.58 3.26 -9.83
CA PHE A 67 -2.86 2.77 -10.33
C PHE A 67 -3.58 3.81 -11.21
N ALA A 68 -3.92 4.96 -10.65
CA ALA A 68 -4.64 5.99 -11.39
C ALA A 68 -3.81 6.59 -12.53
N ALA A 69 -2.50 6.80 -12.31
CA ALA A 69 -1.61 7.32 -13.33
C ALA A 69 -1.61 6.44 -14.59
N ARG A 70 -1.48 5.12 -14.43
CA ARG A 70 -1.47 4.19 -15.57
C ARG A 70 -2.82 4.08 -16.26
N LEU A 71 -3.93 4.13 -15.52
CA LEU A 71 -5.27 4.16 -16.13
C LEU A 71 -5.45 5.36 -17.05
N ASN A 72 -4.79 6.49 -16.74
CA ASN A 72 -4.85 7.72 -17.51
C ASN A 72 -3.74 7.84 -18.55
N GLY A 73 -2.86 6.84 -18.69
CA GLY A 73 -1.69 6.94 -19.56
C GLY A 73 -0.70 8.02 -19.14
N GLN A 74 -0.71 8.41 -17.88
CA GLN A 74 0.16 9.42 -17.30
C GLN A 74 1.45 8.82 -16.78
N GLU A 75 2.48 9.65 -16.64
CA GLU A 75 3.72 9.26 -15.96
C GLU A 75 3.45 8.95 -14.49
N VAL A 76 4.00 7.81 -14.03
CA VAL A 76 3.86 7.39 -12.64
C VAL A 76 4.70 8.28 -11.74
N PRO A 77 4.13 8.90 -10.69
CA PRO A 77 4.89 9.70 -9.74
C PRO A 77 6.04 8.90 -9.13
N SER A 78 7.26 9.42 -9.22
CA SER A 78 8.45 8.77 -8.66
C SER A 78 8.63 9.15 -7.20
N ILE A 79 8.89 8.14 -6.36
CA ILE A 79 9.38 8.29 -4.98
C ILE A 79 10.61 7.40 -4.89
N ALA A 80 11.77 7.97 -4.55
CA ALA A 80 13.02 7.22 -4.45
C ALA A 80 12.95 6.20 -3.30
N ASP A 81 13.54 5.02 -3.51
CA ASP A 81 13.58 3.93 -2.52
C ASP A 81 14.83 4.07 -1.63
N THR A 82 14.87 5.13 -0.81
CA THR A 82 16.03 5.52 -0.01
C THR A 82 15.76 5.49 1.50
N GLU A 83 14.58 5.04 1.90
CA GLU A 83 14.17 5.05 3.30
C GLU A 83 15.06 4.13 4.15
N ALA A 84 15.68 4.71 5.18
CA ALA A 84 16.56 4.06 6.14
C ALA A 84 15.98 4.05 7.58
N THR A 85 14.88 4.79 7.80
CA THR A 85 14.23 4.92 9.10
C THR A 85 12.72 4.66 9.01
N VAL A 86 12.11 4.31 10.16
CA VAL A 86 10.65 4.16 10.25
C VAL A 86 9.94 5.46 9.91
N GLU A 87 10.49 6.60 10.34
CA GLU A 87 9.92 7.91 10.07
C GLU A 87 9.92 8.25 8.56
N GLU A 88 10.99 7.94 7.86
CA GLU A 88 11.06 8.11 6.39
C GLU A 88 10.04 7.21 5.68
N LEU A 89 9.80 5.97 6.15
CA LEU A 89 8.74 5.12 5.61
C LEU A 89 7.35 5.69 5.86
N LYS A 90 7.10 6.27 7.03
CA LYS A 90 5.85 6.99 7.32
C LYS A 90 5.69 8.21 6.41
N GLY A 91 6.77 8.94 6.16
CA GLY A 91 6.81 10.04 5.20
C GLY A 91 6.45 9.58 3.77
N ARG A 92 6.97 8.43 3.33
CA ARG A 92 6.58 7.82 2.05
C ARG A 92 5.09 7.48 2.00
N ILE A 93 4.56 6.87 3.06
CA ILE A 93 3.12 6.56 3.17
C ILE A 93 2.29 7.84 3.07
N ALA A 94 2.64 8.88 3.81
CA ALA A 94 1.95 10.17 3.80
C ALA A 94 1.94 10.78 2.39
N LYS A 95 3.09 10.83 1.73
CA LYS A 95 3.21 11.32 0.34
C LYS A 95 2.38 10.49 -0.65
N THR A 96 2.31 9.17 -0.45
CA THR A 96 1.46 8.31 -1.28
C THR A 96 -0.02 8.64 -1.07
N ILE A 97 -0.45 8.84 0.18
CA ILE A 97 -1.82 9.24 0.51
C ILE A 97 -2.16 10.61 -0.10
N GLU A 98 -1.24 11.58 -0.08
CA GLU A 98 -1.41 12.87 -0.76
C GLU A 98 -1.67 12.69 -2.26
N ILE A 99 -0.89 11.85 -2.94
CA ILE A 99 -1.08 11.54 -4.36
C ILE A 99 -2.46 10.91 -4.59
N LEU A 100 -2.87 9.96 -3.75
CA LEU A 100 -4.17 9.30 -3.88
C LEU A 100 -5.34 10.26 -3.63
N ASN A 101 -5.21 11.21 -2.72
CA ASN A 101 -6.22 12.22 -2.43
C ASN A 101 -6.45 13.21 -3.60
N MET A 102 -5.50 13.33 -4.53
CA MET A 102 -5.68 14.13 -5.74
C MET A 102 -6.45 13.38 -6.85
N VAL A 103 -6.59 12.06 -6.73
CA VAL A 103 -7.30 11.23 -7.71
C VAL A 103 -8.80 11.39 -7.55
N LYS A 104 -9.50 11.73 -8.63
CA LYS A 104 -10.94 11.88 -8.68
C LYS A 104 -11.63 10.64 -9.25
N PRO A 105 -12.94 10.44 -9.00
CA PRO A 105 -13.68 9.33 -9.61
C PRO A 105 -13.53 9.27 -11.13
N GLU A 106 -13.60 10.40 -11.82
CA GLU A 106 -13.45 10.51 -13.29
C GLU A 106 -12.08 10.08 -13.82
N ASP A 107 -11.05 10.04 -12.96
CA ASP A 107 -9.73 9.55 -13.32
C ASP A 107 -9.65 8.01 -13.34
N VAL A 108 -10.64 7.33 -12.75
CA VAL A 108 -10.64 5.87 -12.55
C VAL A 108 -11.85 5.20 -13.18
N ASP A 109 -13.05 5.74 -12.92
CA ASP A 109 -14.31 5.17 -13.39
C ASP A 109 -14.50 5.34 -14.89
N GLY A 110 -15.21 4.38 -15.53
CA GLY A 110 -15.46 4.38 -16.97
C GLY A 110 -14.27 3.90 -17.82
N LYS A 111 -13.23 3.35 -17.18
CA LYS A 111 -12.04 2.83 -17.86
C LYS A 111 -11.92 1.31 -17.76
N GLU A 112 -12.95 0.65 -17.28
CA GLU A 112 -12.96 -0.78 -16.99
C GLU A 112 -12.61 -1.62 -18.23
N ASP A 113 -13.18 -1.29 -19.38
CA ASP A 113 -13.04 -2.04 -20.63
C ASP A 113 -11.91 -1.51 -21.55
N VAL A 114 -11.22 -0.45 -21.14
CA VAL A 114 -10.15 0.15 -21.97
C VAL A 114 -8.87 -0.69 -21.85
N ALA A 115 -8.47 -1.37 -22.94
CA ALA A 115 -7.27 -2.21 -22.98
C ALA A 115 -6.03 -1.38 -23.37
N ASN A 116 -5.50 -0.58 -22.46
CA ASN A 116 -4.37 0.31 -22.73
C ASN A 116 -3.24 0.22 -21.68
N ILE A 117 -3.38 -0.63 -20.66
CA ILE A 117 -2.39 -0.74 -19.59
C ILE A 117 -1.27 -1.69 -20.02
N LYS A 118 -0.13 -1.10 -20.39
CA LYS A 118 1.09 -1.85 -20.73
C LYS A 118 2.03 -1.90 -19.53
N LEU A 119 2.46 -3.10 -19.15
CA LEU A 119 3.46 -3.32 -18.11
C LEU A 119 4.70 -3.95 -18.73
N PRO A 120 5.93 -3.50 -18.34
CA PRO A 120 7.18 -3.95 -18.97
C PRO A 120 7.42 -5.47 -18.93
N TYR A 121 6.84 -6.14 -17.92
CA TYR A 121 7.02 -7.58 -17.68
C TYR A 121 5.87 -8.44 -18.20
N LEU A 122 4.86 -7.85 -18.85
CA LEU A 122 3.74 -8.58 -19.46
C LEU A 122 3.81 -8.50 -20.98
N PRO A 123 3.50 -9.60 -21.71
CA PRO A 123 3.60 -9.66 -23.17
C PRO A 123 2.47 -8.92 -23.88
N GLY A 124 1.43 -8.45 -23.17
CA GLY A 124 0.24 -7.81 -23.73
C GLY A 124 -0.19 -6.57 -22.95
N MET A 125 -1.44 -6.16 -23.15
CA MET A 125 -2.09 -5.07 -22.44
C MET A 125 -3.19 -5.61 -21.53
N LEU A 126 -3.43 -4.94 -20.42
CA LEU A 126 -4.54 -5.22 -19.52
C LEU A 126 -5.67 -4.21 -19.76
N THR A 127 -6.92 -4.63 -19.57
CA THR A 127 -8.03 -3.71 -19.38
C THR A 127 -7.93 -3.01 -18.03
N GLY A 128 -8.63 -1.90 -17.87
CA GLY A 128 -8.68 -1.21 -16.58
C GLY A 128 -9.22 -2.11 -15.46
N PHE A 129 -10.22 -2.93 -15.75
CA PHE A 129 -10.76 -3.91 -14.80
C PHE A 129 -9.71 -4.96 -14.39
N GLU A 130 -9.05 -5.60 -15.36
CA GLU A 130 -8.03 -6.62 -15.06
C GLU A 130 -6.83 -6.03 -14.33
N TYR A 131 -6.44 -4.80 -14.69
CA TYR A 131 -5.39 -4.08 -13.98
C TYR A 131 -5.77 -3.78 -12.51
N ALA A 132 -7.02 -3.38 -12.26
CA ALA A 132 -7.51 -3.10 -10.92
C ALA A 132 -7.67 -4.39 -10.08
N ILE A 133 -8.52 -5.30 -10.55
CA ILE A 133 -9.02 -6.44 -9.77
C ILE A 133 -8.06 -7.63 -9.86
N GLY A 134 -7.51 -7.89 -11.07
CA GLY A 134 -6.61 -9.03 -11.30
C GLY A 134 -5.18 -8.78 -10.82
N LEU A 135 -4.72 -7.53 -10.80
CA LEU A 135 -3.33 -7.23 -10.45
C LEU A 135 -3.18 -6.26 -9.28
N THR A 136 -3.67 -5.02 -9.38
CA THR A 136 -3.29 -3.97 -8.42
C THR A 136 -3.80 -4.25 -7.01
N ILE A 137 -5.08 -4.59 -6.86
CA ILE A 137 -5.67 -4.88 -5.54
C ILE A 137 -4.96 -6.08 -4.88
N PRO A 138 -4.81 -7.26 -5.54
CA PRO A 138 -4.11 -8.38 -4.93
C PRO A 138 -2.66 -8.05 -4.56
N ASN A 139 -1.92 -7.38 -5.46
CA ASN A 139 -0.52 -7.01 -5.24
C ASN A 139 -0.37 -6.01 -4.08
N PHE A 140 -1.21 -4.98 -4.03
CA PHE A 140 -1.21 -4.01 -2.95
C PHE A 140 -1.45 -4.68 -1.60
N TYR A 141 -2.52 -5.48 -1.48
CA TYR A 141 -2.83 -6.15 -0.22
C TYR A 141 -1.84 -7.25 0.14
N PHE A 142 -1.21 -7.90 -0.83
CA PHE A 142 -0.10 -8.81 -0.55
C PHE A 142 1.01 -8.10 0.23
N HIS A 143 1.42 -6.91 -0.21
CA HIS A 143 2.48 -6.15 0.45
C HIS A 143 2.03 -5.56 1.81
N ILE A 144 0.81 -5.06 1.93
CA ILE A 144 0.25 -4.56 3.20
C ILE A 144 0.17 -5.70 4.24
N VAL A 145 -0.38 -6.85 3.86
CA VAL A 145 -0.50 -8.02 4.76
C VAL A 145 0.87 -8.56 5.15
N THR A 146 1.81 -8.61 4.21
CA THR A 146 3.17 -9.07 4.49
C THR A 146 3.89 -8.11 5.46
N ALA A 147 3.77 -6.80 5.26
CA ALA A 147 4.32 -5.81 6.19
C ALA A 147 3.72 -5.97 7.61
N TYR A 148 2.39 -6.10 7.72
CA TYR A 148 1.71 -6.39 8.98
C TYR A 148 2.24 -7.69 9.61
N ALA A 149 2.36 -8.77 8.83
CA ALA A 149 2.81 -10.06 9.33
C ALA A 149 4.27 -10.02 9.82
N ILE A 150 5.16 -9.28 9.15
CA ILE A 150 6.54 -9.06 9.59
C ILE A 150 6.54 -8.35 10.96
N LEU A 151 5.79 -7.27 11.12
CA LEU A 151 5.69 -6.56 12.40
C LEU A 151 5.14 -7.47 13.51
N ARG A 152 4.07 -8.21 13.23
CA ARG A 152 3.46 -9.15 14.18
C ARG A 152 4.43 -10.28 14.57
N HIS A 153 5.17 -10.85 13.60
CA HIS A 153 6.19 -11.87 13.82
C HIS A 153 7.33 -11.38 14.74
N ASN A 154 7.67 -10.10 14.65
CA ASN A 154 8.68 -9.46 15.49
C ASN A 154 8.13 -9.01 16.87
N GLY A 155 6.92 -9.42 17.24
CA GLY A 155 6.36 -9.22 18.56
C GLY A 155 5.65 -7.89 18.77
N VAL A 156 5.47 -7.08 17.72
CA VAL A 156 4.68 -5.84 17.82
C VAL A 156 3.24 -6.18 18.20
N ASP A 157 2.70 -5.51 19.20
CA ASP A 157 1.33 -5.75 19.70
C ASP A 157 0.30 -5.07 18.78
N ILE A 158 0.06 -5.71 17.65
CA ILE A 158 -0.96 -5.35 16.66
C ILE A 158 -1.88 -6.55 16.40
N GLY A 159 -3.15 -6.29 16.08
CA GLY A 159 -4.15 -7.31 15.79
C GLY A 159 -4.93 -7.01 14.50
N LYS A 160 -5.89 -7.88 14.19
CA LYS A 160 -6.76 -7.71 13.00
C LYS A 160 -7.51 -6.37 13.01
N THR A 161 -7.84 -5.83 14.17
CA THR A 161 -8.50 -4.53 14.32
C THR A 161 -7.60 -3.37 13.89
N ASP A 162 -6.29 -3.45 14.12
CA ASP A 162 -5.33 -2.45 13.62
C ASP A 162 -5.21 -2.49 12.11
N TYR A 163 -5.25 -3.69 11.53
CA TYR A 163 -5.21 -3.89 10.08
C TYR A 163 -6.49 -3.39 9.39
N ILE A 164 -7.67 -3.73 9.91
CA ILE A 164 -8.96 -3.33 9.32
C ILE A 164 -9.24 -1.84 9.56
N GLY A 165 -8.90 -1.33 10.75
CA GLY A 165 -9.22 0.02 11.19
C GLY A 165 -10.71 0.23 11.48
N SER A 166 -11.13 1.50 11.54
CA SER A 166 -12.52 1.88 11.76
C SER A 166 -13.43 1.48 10.60
N LEU A 167 -14.68 1.18 10.92
CA LEU A 167 -15.74 0.91 9.95
C LEU A 167 -16.86 1.95 10.13
N ASP A 168 -17.45 2.38 9.02
CA ASP A 168 -18.65 3.22 9.05
C ASP A 168 -19.86 2.34 9.38
N ILE A 169 -20.29 2.38 10.63
CA ILE A 169 -21.43 1.59 11.13
C ILE A 169 -22.69 2.45 11.02
N ILE A 170 -23.64 1.98 10.24
CA ILE A 170 -24.99 2.56 10.22
C ILE A 170 -25.77 1.95 11.37
N VAL A 171 -26.24 2.79 12.29
CA VAL A 171 -27.08 2.42 13.44
C VAL A 171 -28.53 2.76 13.14
#